data_c72757d62f96553bd1d460fbee554bc4
#
_entry.id   c72757d62f96553bd1d460fbee554bc4
#
_cell.length_a   1.000
_cell.length_b   1.000
_cell.length_c   1.000
_cell.angle_alpha   90.00
_cell.angle_beta   90.00
_cell.angle_gamma   90.00
#
_symmetry.space_group_name_H-M   'P 1'
#
loop_
_entity.id
_entity.type
_entity.pdbx_description
1 polymer ?
#
loop_
_entity_poly.entity_id
_entity_poly.type
_entity_poly.pdbx_seq_one_letter_code
_entity_poly.pdbx_strand_id
1 'polypeptide(L)'
;MPSRFDFFSGPGERPFTPRLARLARGVAGLAALTLFVAAAGLPAREVARAGELDAVYARHGNNMPVITNDGDLAVYEGDPGEPAVDCAGLAGPRTMVALVFGQSNAANTVDRGYDATLPVYSWHDGQCKRVHDALPGASSANGSTWSRLGDRIVTSGLYDAVLFVDIARGGSSILNWGAKGGLRALLVETLGALRENGLAPTHVFFHQGEADCYLGLSGKEYASVLQDVLGEVRSRVGEGCDIFVSRASLFLDPVCGDRQSPVCYKSCPAIVAAQTAAADPGTRIFSGPNTDLLVPWFDRNDGYHFTSRAADRFAAAWMPLLVRGETSVPTLH
;
A
#
# COMPACT_ATOMS: atom_id res chain seq x y z
N MET A 1 -28.48 -16.86 -4.59
CA MET A 1 -27.53 -17.80 -3.98
C MET A 1 -26.29 -16.98 -3.59
N PRO A 2 -25.98 -16.82 -2.32
CA PRO A 2 -24.83 -16.04 -1.92
C PRO A 2 -23.59 -16.94 -1.89
N SER A 3 -22.54 -16.52 -2.60
CA SER A 3 -21.21 -17.13 -2.55
C SER A 3 -20.56 -16.77 -1.21
N ARG A 4 -20.34 -17.76 -0.39
CA ARG A 4 -19.53 -17.68 0.82
C ARG A 4 -18.06 -17.55 0.42
N PHE A 5 -17.42 -16.48 0.81
CA PHE A 5 -15.97 -16.43 0.94
C PHE A 5 -15.64 -17.04 2.31
N ASP A 6 -15.28 -18.32 2.32
CA ASP A 6 -14.70 -18.97 3.48
C ASP A 6 -13.22 -18.59 3.56
N PHE A 7 -12.88 -17.68 4.43
CA PHE A 7 -11.54 -17.55 4.97
C PHE A 7 -11.35 -18.64 6.02
N PHE A 8 -10.35 -19.50 5.83
CA PHE A 8 -9.91 -20.59 6.70
C PHE A 8 -10.69 -21.91 6.65
N SER A 9 -10.21 -22.83 5.84
CA SER A 9 -10.24 -24.26 6.14
C SER A 9 -9.02 -24.93 5.52
N GLY A 10 -8.03 -25.23 6.33
CA GLY A 10 -6.95 -26.15 6.02
C GLY A 10 -7.31 -27.57 6.46
N PRO A 11 -6.82 -28.61 5.79
CA PRO A 11 -7.06 -29.99 6.19
C PRO A 11 -5.90 -30.61 6.97
N GLY A 12 -6.23 -31.42 7.98
CA GLY A 12 -5.54 -32.69 8.27
C GLY A 12 -4.40 -32.63 9.26
N GLU A 13 -4.74 -32.85 10.51
CA GLU A 13 -3.83 -33.22 11.59
C GLU A 13 -3.09 -34.53 11.33
N ARG A 14 -1.76 -34.53 11.58
CA ARG A 14 -1.04 -35.73 12.04
C ARG A 14 -0.22 -35.36 13.28
N PRO A 15 -0.21 -36.19 14.30
CA PRO A 15 0.43 -35.87 15.57
C PRO A 15 1.93 -36.08 15.48
N PHE A 16 2.71 -35.03 15.83
CA PHE A 16 4.13 -35.15 16.10
C PHE A 16 4.37 -35.09 17.60
N THR A 17 4.92 -36.15 18.15
CA THR A 17 5.36 -36.27 19.54
C THR A 17 6.54 -35.34 19.84
N PRO A 18 6.57 -34.70 21.01
CA PRO A 18 7.68 -33.81 21.37
C PRO A 18 8.87 -34.59 21.90
N ARG A 19 10.02 -34.43 21.29
CA ARG A 19 11.29 -34.74 21.94
C ARG A 19 11.86 -33.46 22.56
N LEU A 20 11.89 -33.48 23.88
CA LEU A 20 12.60 -32.54 24.73
C LEU A 20 14.09 -32.48 24.33
N ALA A 21 14.56 -31.32 23.91
CA ALA A 21 15.96 -30.95 23.92
C ALA A 21 16.13 -29.55 24.52
N ARG A 22 16.87 -29.52 25.59
CA ARG A 22 17.04 -28.50 26.63
C ARG A 22 17.59 -27.17 26.13
N LEU A 23 17.10 -26.13 26.82
CA LEU A 23 17.74 -24.86 27.12
C LEU A 23 19.27 -24.89 27.12
N ALA A 24 19.88 -24.05 26.33
CA ALA A 24 21.10 -23.25 26.58
C ALA A 24 21.58 -22.56 25.31
N ARG A 25 20.91 -21.49 24.83
CA ARG A 25 21.43 -20.57 23.78
C ARG A 25 20.79 -19.19 23.84
N GLY A 26 20.67 -18.61 25.02
CA GLY A 26 20.02 -17.30 25.19
C GLY A 26 20.98 -16.10 25.36
N VAL A 27 22.26 -16.31 25.53
CA VAL A 27 23.20 -15.21 25.86
C VAL A 27 24.27 -15.00 24.80
N ALA A 28 24.60 -15.98 23.98
CA ALA A 28 25.63 -15.86 22.94
C ALA A 28 25.18 -15.04 21.70
N GLY A 29 23.86 -14.90 21.45
CA GLY A 29 23.35 -14.19 20.27
C GLY A 29 23.51 -12.68 20.32
N LEU A 30 23.36 -12.06 21.50
CA LEU A 30 23.50 -10.61 21.63
C LEU A 30 24.97 -10.15 21.53
N ALA A 31 25.91 -10.93 22.08
CA ALA A 31 27.33 -10.61 22.03
C ALA A 31 27.92 -10.79 20.60
N ALA A 32 27.43 -11.79 19.84
CA ALA A 32 27.86 -12.03 18.48
C ALA A 32 27.31 -10.96 17.51
N LEU A 33 26.11 -10.46 17.73
CA LEU A 33 25.52 -9.38 16.93
C LEU A 33 26.27 -8.07 17.15
N THR A 34 26.65 -7.76 18.40
CA THR A 34 27.39 -6.53 18.73
C THR A 34 28.82 -6.55 18.15
N LEU A 35 29.46 -7.71 18.09
CA LEU A 35 30.79 -7.86 17.48
C LEU A 35 30.77 -7.81 15.96
N PHE A 36 29.74 -8.32 15.31
CA PHE A 36 29.59 -8.26 13.83
C PHE A 36 29.28 -6.84 13.36
N VAL A 37 28.54 -6.06 14.14
CA VAL A 37 28.18 -4.67 13.84
C VAL A 37 29.39 -3.74 13.96
N ALA A 38 30.27 -3.96 14.93
CA ALA A 38 31.51 -3.20 15.04
C ALA A 38 32.45 -3.42 13.84
N ALA A 39 32.38 -4.58 13.19
CA ALA A 39 33.14 -4.89 11.98
C ALA A 39 32.53 -4.30 10.68
N ALA A 40 31.21 -3.98 10.66
CA ALA A 40 30.52 -3.46 9.50
C ALA A 40 30.45 -1.91 9.44
N GLY A 41 30.89 -1.20 10.49
CA GLY A 41 30.91 0.26 10.55
C GLY A 41 29.54 0.96 10.50
N LEU A 42 28.45 0.23 10.76
CA LEU A 42 27.12 0.80 10.79
C LEU A 42 26.92 1.72 12.00
N PRO A 43 26.28 2.89 11.83
CA PRO A 43 25.99 3.78 12.94
C PRO A 43 25.04 3.11 13.96
N ALA A 44 25.26 3.37 15.25
CA ALA A 44 24.50 2.75 16.35
C ALA A 44 22.97 2.88 16.20
N ARG A 45 22.49 3.95 15.55
CA ARG A 45 21.08 4.16 15.25
C ARG A 45 20.52 3.14 14.24
N GLU A 46 21.26 2.76 13.21
CA GLU A 46 20.84 1.75 12.24
C GLU A 46 20.78 0.36 12.86
N VAL A 47 21.73 0.05 13.75
CA VAL A 47 21.72 -1.21 14.50
C VAL A 47 20.50 -1.30 15.42
N ALA A 48 20.22 -0.24 16.17
CA ALA A 48 19.07 -0.17 17.05
C ALA A 48 17.75 -0.33 16.26
N ARG A 49 17.67 0.31 15.10
CA ARG A 49 16.51 0.22 14.19
C ARG A 49 16.32 -1.18 13.61
N ALA A 50 17.40 -1.82 13.18
CA ALA A 50 17.36 -3.20 12.69
C ALA A 50 16.85 -4.15 13.78
N GLY A 51 17.33 -4.00 15.02
CA GLY A 51 16.87 -4.80 16.17
C GLY A 51 15.40 -4.55 16.53
N GLU A 52 14.91 -3.32 16.36
CA GLU A 52 13.49 -2.99 16.56
C GLU A 52 12.60 -3.64 15.49
N LEU A 53 12.98 -3.58 14.23
CA LEU A 53 12.30 -4.27 13.12
C LEU A 53 12.28 -5.78 13.35
N ASP A 54 13.40 -6.37 13.72
CA ASP A 54 13.50 -7.81 14.04
C ASP A 54 12.50 -8.22 15.13
N ALA A 55 12.35 -7.41 16.17
CA ALA A 55 11.41 -7.67 17.26
C ALA A 55 9.95 -7.57 16.80
N VAL A 56 9.61 -6.65 15.90
CA VAL A 56 8.27 -6.52 15.32
C VAL A 56 7.93 -7.75 14.49
N TYR A 57 8.81 -8.16 13.59
CA TYR A 57 8.61 -9.37 12.78
C TYR A 57 8.57 -10.65 13.60
N ALA A 58 9.35 -10.76 14.68
CA ALA A 58 9.30 -11.89 15.59
C ALA A 58 7.95 -12.00 16.32
N ARG A 59 7.30 -10.86 16.63
CA ARG A 59 6.01 -10.81 17.31
C ARG A 59 4.84 -11.10 16.40
N HIS A 60 4.83 -10.54 15.20
CA HIS A 60 3.69 -10.56 14.29
C HIS A 60 3.87 -11.48 13.08
N GLY A 61 5.08 -11.98 12.82
CA GLY A 61 5.39 -12.73 11.61
C GLY A 61 4.54 -13.98 11.39
N ASN A 62 4.14 -14.66 12.48
CA ASN A 62 3.26 -15.83 12.39
C ASN A 62 1.80 -15.49 12.08
N ASN A 63 1.39 -14.24 12.30
CA ASN A 63 0.03 -13.75 12.05
C ASN A 63 -0.03 -12.86 10.80
N MET A 64 1.12 -12.58 10.19
CA MET A 64 1.20 -11.79 8.96
C MET A 64 0.54 -12.58 7.82
N PRO A 65 -0.36 -11.95 7.05
CA PRO A 65 -0.89 -12.58 5.85
C PRO A 65 0.27 -13.03 4.93
N VAL A 66 0.25 -14.29 4.49
CA VAL A 66 1.22 -14.80 3.51
C VAL A 66 0.80 -14.27 2.15
N ILE A 67 1.21 -13.05 1.84
CA ILE A 67 0.96 -12.43 0.56
C ILE A 67 2.31 -12.29 -0.14
N THR A 68 2.48 -13.06 -1.20
CA THR A 68 3.64 -13.03 -2.08
C THR A 68 3.20 -12.52 -3.45
N ASN A 69 4.16 -12.23 -4.32
CA ASN A 69 3.86 -11.85 -5.71
C ASN A 69 3.11 -12.96 -6.47
N ASP A 70 3.38 -14.22 -6.11
CA ASP A 70 2.74 -15.42 -6.68
C ASP A 70 1.44 -15.81 -5.95
N GLY A 71 0.97 -14.96 -5.05
CA GLY A 71 0.01 -15.32 -4.01
C GLY A 71 -1.45 -15.37 -4.43
N ASP A 72 -2.26 -15.82 -3.49
CA ASP A 72 -3.68 -16.20 -3.54
C ASP A 72 -4.65 -15.09 -4.00
N LEU A 73 -4.19 -13.87 -4.24
CA LEU A 73 -5.00 -12.78 -4.73
C LEU A 73 -4.72 -12.58 -6.22
N ALA A 74 -5.69 -12.92 -7.05
CA ALA A 74 -5.60 -12.73 -8.49
C ALA A 74 -5.18 -11.29 -8.80
N VAL A 75 -4.01 -11.16 -9.39
CA VAL A 75 -3.52 -9.91 -9.97
C VAL A 75 -4.22 -9.73 -11.30
N TYR A 76 -4.70 -8.54 -11.56
CA TYR A 76 -5.28 -8.23 -12.87
C TYR A 76 -4.14 -7.90 -13.86
N GLU A 77 -4.04 -8.69 -14.90
CA GLU A 77 -2.98 -8.57 -15.91
C GLU A 77 -3.30 -7.56 -17.03
N GLY A 78 -4.48 -6.96 -16.99
CA GLY A 78 -4.96 -6.04 -18.01
C GLY A 78 -5.78 -6.72 -19.10
N ASP A 79 -6.47 -5.90 -19.90
CA ASP A 79 -7.19 -6.38 -21.09
C ASP A 79 -6.19 -6.68 -22.21
N PRO A 80 -6.09 -7.94 -22.69
CA PRO A 80 -5.23 -8.28 -23.82
C PRO A 80 -5.67 -7.62 -25.14
N GLY A 81 -6.93 -7.20 -25.24
CA GLY A 81 -7.46 -6.50 -26.41
C GLY A 81 -7.15 -5.01 -26.46
N GLU A 82 -6.77 -4.40 -25.32
CA GLU A 82 -6.40 -2.99 -25.26
C GLU A 82 -5.03 -2.77 -25.91
N PRO A 83 -4.92 -1.89 -26.94
CA PRO A 83 -3.67 -1.66 -27.64
C PRO A 83 -2.63 -0.99 -26.73
N ALA A 84 -1.38 -1.47 -26.82
CA ALA A 84 -0.26 -0.81 -26.16
C ALA A 84 0.01 0.56 -26.81
N VAL A 85 0.43 1.53 -25.99
CA VAL A 85 0.91 2.84 -26.43
C VAL A 85 2.42 2.95 -26.13
N ASP A 86 3.08 3.87 -26.81
CA ASP A 86 4.52 4.12 -26.59
C ASP A 86 4.76 4.73 -25.20
N CYS A 87 5.34 3.94 -24.30
CA CYS A 87 5.68 4.38 -22.94
C CYS A 87 6.71 5.52 -22.95
N ALA A 88 7.69 5.49 -23.86
CA ALA A 88 8.72 6.51 -23.93
C ALA A 88 8.13 7.87 -24.37
N GLY A 89 7.14 7.85 -25.26
CA GLY A 89 6.40 9.03 -25.66
C GLY A 89 5.53 9.64 -24.54
N LEU A 90 5.20 8.86 -23.52
CA LEU A 90 4.51 9.35 -22.32
C LEU A 90 5.47 10.00 -21.30
N ALA A 91 6.76 9.64 -21.31
CA ALA A 91 7.74 10.17 -20.38
C ALA A 91 8.08 11.65 -20.69
N GLY A 92 7.37 12.57 -20.05
CA GLY A 92 7.57 14.01 -20.28
C GLY A 92 7.34 14.85 -19.03
N PRO A 93 7.80 16.11 -19.01
CA PRO A 93 7.70 16.98 -17.83
C PRO A 93 6.25 17.33 -17.46
N ARG A 94 5.31 17.07 -18.36
CA ARG A 94 3.88 17.31 -18.18
C ARG A 94 3.10 16.00 -17.96
N THR A 95 3.80 14.87 -17.73
CA THR A 95 3.20 13.60 -17.37
C THR A 95 3.48 13.29 -15.89
N MET A 96 2.44 13.02 -15.12
CA MET A 96 2.59 12.43 -13.79
C MET A 96 2.86 10.93 -13.95
N VAL A 97 3.98 10.45 -13.47
CA VAL A 97 4.25 9.01 -13.30
C VAL A 97 4.04 8.67 -11.82
N ALA A 98 3.02 7.90 -11.53
CA ALA A 98 2.54 7.66 -10.18
C ALA A 98 2.61 6.17 -9.81
N LEU A 99 3.54 5.81 -8.92
CA LEU A 99 3.53 4.49 -8.29
C LEU A 99 2.45 4.44 -7.21
N VAL A 100 1.61 3.42 -7.26
CA VAL A 100 0.58 3.11 -6.26
C VAL A 100 0.89 1.79 -5.60
N PHE A 101 0.88 1.75 -4.28
CA PHE A 101 1.02 0.49 -3.54
C PHE A 101 0.33 0.56 -2.18
N GLY A 102 0.15 -0.60 -1.56
CA GLY A 102 -0.55 -0.74 -0.29
C GLY A 102 -1.52 -1.91 -0.33
N GLN A 103 -2.70 -1.76 0.27
CA GLN A 103 -3.68 -2.85 0.34
C GLN A 103 -4.92 -2.63 -0.56
N SER A 104 -6.00 -3.34 -0.28
CA SER A 104 -7.16 -3.46 -1.18
C SER A 104 -7.77 -2.13 -1.63
N ASN A 105 -7.87 -1.10 -0.77
CA ASN A 105 -8.39 0.21 -1.16
C ASN A 105 -7.42 1.05 -2.02
N ALA A 106 -6.18 0.58 -2.19
CA ALA A 106 -5.27 1.08 -3.22
C ALA A 106 -5.38 0.28 -4.52
N ALA A 107 -5.87 -0.95 -4.47
CA ALA A 107 -6.05 -1.85 -5.61
C ALA A 107 -7.43 -1.67 -6.29
N ASN A 108 -7.81 -2.65 -7.11
CA ASN A 108 -9.04 -2.66 -7.91
C ASN A 108 -10.26 -3.21 -7.15
N THR A 109 -10.65 -2.57 -6.05
CA THR A 109 -11.72 -3.08 -5.17
C THR A 109 -12.96 -2.20 -5.10
N VAL A 110 -13.02 -1.11 -5.85
CA VAL A 110 -14.21 -0.25 -5.96
C VAL A 110 -15.34 -1.03 -6.63
N ASP A 111 -16.55 -0.90 -6.11
CA ASP A 111 -17.73 -1.71 -6.53
C ASP A 111 -18.07 -1.64 -8.03
N ARG A 112 -17.63 -0.58 -8.72
CA ARG A 112 -17.85 -0.38 -10.17
C ARG A 112 -16.63 0.20 -10.83
N GLY A 113 -16.32 -0.31 -12.03
CA GLY A 113 -15.30 0.23 -12.91
C GLY A 113 -15.59 1.67 -13.33
N TYR A 114 -14.54 2.33 -13.79
CA TYR A 114 -14.55 3.68 -14.32
C TYR A 114 -13.66 3.74 -15.56
N ASP A 115 -14.22 4.17 -16.66
CA ASP A 115 -13.47 4.39 -17.88
C ASP A 115 -12.91 5.81 -17.90
N ALA A 116 -11.60 5.94 -17.80
CA ALA A 116 -10.96 7.24 -17.90
C ALA A 116 -11.13 7.81 -19.30
N THR A 117 -11.59 9.06 -19.37
CA THR A 117 -11.90 9.74 -20.64
C THR A 117 -10.78 10.61 -21.16
N LEU A 118 -9.85 10.99 -20.28
CA LEU A 118 -8.72 11.86 -20.56
C LEU A 118 -7.41 11.04 -20.71
N PRO A 119 -6.25 11.63 -21.02
CA PRO A 119 -4.98 10.92 -21.16
C PRO A 119 -4.50 10.30 -19.84
N VAL A 120 -5.16 9.22 -19.42
CA VAL A 120 -4.81 8.40 -18.26
C VAL A 120 -4.38 7.03 -18.75
N TYR A 121 -3.22 6.60 -18.29
CA TYR A 121 -2.57 5.38 -18.73
C TYR A 121 -2.16 4.53 -17.51
N SER A 122 -1.95 3.25 -17.75
CA SER A 122 -1.34 2.31 -16.81
C SER A 122 -0.08 1.70 -17.41
N TRP A 123 0.88 1.39 -16.56
CA TRP A 123 2.07 0.62 -16.91
C TRP A 123 2.07 -0.70 -16.17
N HIS A 124 2.29 -1.79 -16.87
CA HIS A 124 2.47 -3.11 -16.31
C HIS A 124 3.34 -3.95 -17.26
N ASP A 125 4.35 -4.66 -16.72
CA ASP A 125 5.25 -5.54 -17.44
C ASP A 125 5.82 -4.92 -18.74
N GLY A 126 6.29 -3.69 -18.65
CA GLY A 126 6.91 -2.98 -19.78
C GLY A 126 5.90 -2.42 -20.80
N GLN A 127 4.62 -2.57 -20.60
CA GLN A 127 3.57 -2.07 -21.49
C GLN A 127 2.80 -0.91 -20.88
N CYS A 128 2.55 0.11 -21.69
CA CYS A 128 1.63 1.20 -21.37
C CYS A 128 0.33 1.03 -22.15
N LYS A 129 -0.80 1.17 -21.48
CA LYS A 129 -2.14 1.08 -22.06
C LYS A 129 -3.03 2.20 -21.55
N ARG A 130 -4.06 2.57 -22.28
CA ARG A 130 -5.09 3.46 -21.73
C ARG A 130 -5.81 2.79 -20.57
N VAL A 131 -6.27 3.62 -19.63
CA VAL A 131 -6.97 3.09 -18.45
C VAL A 131 -8.46 2.92 -18.76
N HIS A 132 -8.86 1.66 -18.73
CA HIS A 132 -10.21 1.20 -18.50
C HIS A 132 -10.15 0.31 -17.27
N ASP A 133 -10.90 0.61 -16.20
CA ASP A 133 -10.81 -0.19 -14.97
C ASP A 133 -11.03 -1.69 -15.25
N ALA A 134 -10.22 -2.54 -14.68
CA ALA A 134 -9.24 -2.40 -13.60
C ALA A 134 -7.85 -1.95 -14.08
N LEU A 135 -7.03 -1.46 -13.14
CA LEU A 135 -5.60 -1.18 -13.40
C LEU A 135 -4.79 -2.48 -13.35
N PRO A 136 -4.00 -2.81 -14.39
CA PRO A 136 -3.13 -3.99 -14.37
C PRO A 136 -2.02 -3.84 -13.33
N GLY A 137 -1.57 -4.98 -12.81
CA GLY A 137 -0.54 -5.07 -11.78
C GLY A 137 -1.06 -5.10 -10.35
N ALA A 138 -2.29 -4.66 -10.08
CA ALA A 138 -2.91 -4.68 -8.76
C ALA A 138 -3.87 -5.87 -8.57
N SER A 139 -4.20 -6.17 -7.30
CA SER A 139 -5.17 -7.20 -6.97
C SER A 139 -6.59 -6.83 -7.39
N SER A 140 -7.41 -7.84 -7.69
CA SER A 140 -8.81 -7.73 -8.12
C SER A 140 -8.98 -7.12 -9.52
N ALA A 141 -10.18 -7.30 -10.08
CA ALA A 141 -10.52 -6.86 -11.43
C ALA A 141 -11.79 -5.99 -11.44
N ASN A 142 -12.05 -5.26 -10.35
CA ASN A 142 -13.15 -4.32 -10.24
C ASN A 142 -12.69 -2.88 -10.55
N GLY A 143 -13.40 -1.87 -9.99
CA GLY A 143 -13.02 -0.49 -10.18
C GLY A 143 -11.83 -0.02 -9.34
N SER A 144 -11.20 1.06 -9.78
CA SER A 144 -10.10 1.73 -9.11
C SER A 144 -10.46 3.19 -8.76
N THR A 145 -9.84 3.69 -7.69
CA THR A 145 -9.89 5.12 -7.34
C THR A 145 -8.99 5.94 -8.25
N TRP A 146 -7.90 5.34 -8.73
CA TRP A 146 -6.85 6.06 -9.43
C TRP A 146 -7.26 6.50 -10.82
N SER A 147 -8.07 5.73 -11.52
CA SER A 147 -8.65 6.09 -12.82
C SER A 147 -9.44 7.41 -12.73
N ARG A 148 -10.26 7.53 -11.66
CA ARG A 148 -11.02 8.74 -11.33
C ARG A 148 -10.14 9.92 -10.97
N LEU A 149 -9.06 9.67 -10.23
CA LEU A 149 -8.07 10.67 -9.89
C LEU A 149 -7.32 11.17 -11.13
N GLY A 150 -6.98 10.26 -12.04
CA GLY A 150 -6.31 10.59 -13.29
C GLY A 150 -7.08 11.62 -14.12
N ASP A 151 -8.38 11.39 -14.36
CA ASP A 151 -9.24 12.35 -15.07
C ASP A 151 -9.30 13.72 -14.35
N ARG A 152 -9.35 13.73 -13.02
CA ARG A 152 -9.34 14.99 -12.24
C ARG A 152 -8.03 15.76 -12.38
N ILE A 153 -6.89 15.05 -12.34
CA ILE A 153 -5.56 15.67 -12.51
C ILE A 153 -5.44 16.32 -13.89
N VAL A 154 -5.80 15.59 -14.95
CA VAL A 154 -5.75 16.11 -16.32
C VAL A 154 -6.74 17.26 -16.50
N THR A 155 -7.98 17.12 -16.02
CA THR A 155 -9.00 18.19 -16.06
C THR A 155 -8.51 19.47 -15.38
N SER A 156 -7.77 19.37 -14.29
CA SER A 156 -7.25 20.54 -13.57
C SER A 156 -6.09 21.25 -14.27
N GLY A 157 -5.48 20.64 -15.29
CA GLY A 157 -4.31 21.14 -15.98
C GLY A 157 -3.00 21.03 -15.20
N LEU A 158 -2.98 20.31 -14.07
CA LEU A 158 -1.75 20.03 -13.34
C LEU A 158 -0.76 19.25 -14.19
N TYR A 159 -1.26 18.23 -14.90
CA TYR A 159 -0.53 17.43 -15.86
C TYR A 159 -1.36 17.24 -17.12
N ASP A 160 -0.69 17.03 -18.25
CA ASP A 160 -1.34 16.75 -19.53
C ASP A 160 -1.70 15.26 -19.68
N ALA A 161 -0.99 14.41 -18.94
CA ALA A 161 -1.23 12.98 -18.86
C ALA A 161 -0.86 12.41 -17.48
N VAL A 162 -1.45 11.26 -17.14
CA VAL A 162 -1.10 10.50 -15.93
C VAL A 162 -0.80 9.05 -16.33
N LEU A 163 0.30 8.52 -15.82
CA LEU A 163 0.68 7.11 -15.95
C LEU A 163 0.68 6.48 -14.55
N PHE A 164 -0.27 5.61 -14.27
CA PHE A 164 -0.31 4.84 -13.03
C PHE A 164 0.46 3.53 -13.15
N VAL A 165 1.17 3.19 -12.09
CA VAL A 165 1.83 1.90 -11.87
C VAL A 165 1.27 1.36 -10.57
N ASP A 166 0.29 0.48 -10.64
CA ASP A 166 -0.41 -0.02 -9.44
C ASP A 166 0.05 -1.45 -9.13
N ILE A 167 0.69 -1.61 -7.99
CA ILE A 167 1.15 -2.92 -7.48
C ILE A 167 0.50 -3.29 -6.13
N ALA A 168 -0.61 -2.64 -5.77
CA ALA A 168 -1.27 -2.88 -4.49
C ALA A 168 -1.80 -4.32 -4.37
N ARG A 169 -1.72 -4.87 -3.15
CA ARG A 169 -2.14 -6.24 -2.81
C ARG A 169 -3.19 -6.23 -1.72
N GLY A 170 -4.36 -6.76 -2.01
CA GLY A 170 -5.47 -6.86 -1.06
C GLY A 170 -5.06 -7.58 0.23
N GLY A 171 -5.55 -7.09 1.38
CA GLY A 171 -5.27 -7.70 2.69
C GLY A 171 -3.84 -7.54 3.20
N SER A 172 -2.93 -6.90 2.46
CA SER A 172 -1.53 -6.78 2.90
C SER A 172 -1.37 -5.90 4.14
N SER A 173 -0.55 -6.36 5.07
CA SER A 173 -0.03 -5.60 6.21
C SER A 173 1.18 -4.76 5.76
N ILE A 174 1.51 -3.72 6.52
CA ILE A 174 2.78 -2.97 6.34
C ILE A 174 3.99 -3.91 6.40
N LEU A 175 3.90 -5.00 7.18
CA LEU A 175 4.93 -6.02 7.31
C LEU A 175 5.23 -6.73 5.98
N ASN A 176 4.25 -6.89 5.10
CA ASN A 176 4.46 -7.48 3.78
C ASN A 176 5.36 -6.60 2.88
N TRP A 177 5.31 -5.28 3.05
CA TRP A 177 6.06 -4.30 2.28
C TRP A 177 7.44 -3.97 2.87
N GLY A 178 7.62 -4.20 4.17
CA GLY A 178 8.88 -3.93 4.87
C GLY A 178 9.97 -4.98 4.59
N ALA A 179 11.13 -4.80 5.21
CA ALA A 179 12.38 -5.49 4.88
C ALA A 179 12.33 -7.02 4.84
N LYS A 180 11.44 -7.67 5.62
CA LYS A 180 11.27 -9.13 5.65
C LYS A 180 9.95 -9.59 5.01
N GLY A 181 9.22 -8.69 4.37
CA GLY A 181 7.92 -8.97 3.78
C GLY A 181 8.02 -9.54 2.36
N GLY A 182 7.05 -10.38 1.99
CA GLY A 182 7.01 -11.03 0.68
C GLY A 182 6.79 -10.06 -0.50
N LEU A 183 6.29 -8.84 -0.24
CA LEU A 183 6.04 -7.82 -1.27
C LEU A 183 7.19 -6.82 -1.44
N ARG A 184 8.25 -6.93 -0.60
CA ARG A 184 9.42 -6.05 -0.73
C ARG A 184 10.10 -6.20 -2.10
N ALA A 185 10.26 -7.42 -2.57
CA ALA A 185 10.86 -7.70 -3.87
C ALA A 185 10.05 -7.07 -5.00
N LEU A 186 8.73 -7.23 -5.01
CA LEU A 186 7.83 -6.62 -6.00
C LEU A 186 8.01 -5.10 -6.07
N LEU A 187 8.03 -4.41 -4.93
CA LEU A 187 8.25 -2.96 -4.86
C LEU A 187 9.59 -2.55 -5.48
N VAL A 188 10.66 -3.27 -5.11
CA VAL A 188 12.03 -3.00 -5.55
C VAL A 188 12.19 -3.25 -7.04
N GLU A 189 11.68 -4.36 -7.54
CA GLU A 189 11.76 -4.78 -8.94
C GLU A 189 10.95 -3.84 -9.83
N THR A 190 9.73 -3.45 -9.41
CA THR A 190 8.92 -2.49 -10.15
C THR A 190 9.63 -1.14 -10.29
N LEU A 191 10.19 -0.60 -9.21
CA LEU A 191 10.95 0.67 -9.27
C LEU A 191 12.21 0.54 -10.14
N GLY A 192 12.86 -0.63 -10.14
CA GLY A 192 13.97 -0.93 -11.04
C GLY A 192 13.54 -0.93 -12.50
N ALA A 193 12.47 -1.66 -12.82
CA ALA A 193 11.93 -1.76 -14.17
C ALA A 193 11.46 -0.41 -14.73
N LEU A 194 10.81 0.42 -13.90
CA LEU A 194 10.42 1.79 -14.30
C LEU A 194 11.64 2.61 -14.71
N ARG A 195 12.69 2.57 -13.91
CA ARG A 195 13.95 3.30 -14.22
C ARG A 195 14.58 2.80 -15.51
N GLU A 196 14.61 1.49 -15.74
CA GLU A 196 15.15 0.88 -16.96
C GLU A 196 14.36 1.27 -18.22
N ASN A 197 13.05 1.54 -18.05
CA ASN A 197 12.17 2.03 -19.11
C ASN A 197 12.11 3.56 -19.22
N GLY A 198 12.95 4.31 -18.47
CA GLY A 198 12.97 5.77 -18.51
C GLY A 198 11.74 6.44 -17.83
N LEU A 199 10.99 5.72 -17.04
CA LEU A 199 9.75 6.13 -16.37
C LEU A 199 10.02 6.44 -14.89
N ALA A 200 10.75 7.50 -14.57
CA ALA A 200 11.01 7.89 -13.20
C ALA A 200 9.71 8.34 -12.50
N PRO A 201 9.32 7.74 -11.35
CA PRO A 201 8.16 8.20 -10.61
C PRO A 201 8.31 9.65 -10.17
N THR A 202 7.29 10.46 -10.45
CA THR A 202 7.13 11.83 -9.94
C THR A 202 6.35 11.83 -8.63
N HIS A 203 5.47 10.85 -8.45
CA HIS A 203 4.61 10.68 -7.29
C HIS A 203 4.59 9.22 -6.83
N VAL A 204 4.44 9.03 -5.53
CA VAL A 204 4.17 7.73 -4.91
C VAL A 204 2.96 7.88 -4.00
N PHE A 205 1.96 7.02 -4.17
CA PHE A 205 0.77 6.97 -3.35
C PHE A 205 0.75 5.67 -2.56
N PHE A 206 0.86 5.78 -1.25
CA PHE A 206 0.77 4.65 -0.34
C PHE A 206 -0.55 4.70 0.44
N HIS A 207 -1.37 3.64 0.32
CA HIS A 207 -2.63 3.52 1.03
C HIS A 207 -2.75 2.14 1.68
N GLN A 208 -2.58 2.08 3.01
CA GLN A 208 -2.55 0.85 3.78
C GLN A 208 -2.74 1.18 5.27
N GLY A 209 -3.21 0.23 6.10
CA GLY A 209 -3.30 0.37 7.55
C GLY A 209 -4.47 -0.39 8.18
N GLU A 210 -5.52 -0.67 7.42
CA GLU A 210 -6.72 -1.38 7.89
C GLU A 210 -6.37 -2.82 8.32
N ALA A 211 -5.52 -3.52 7.55
CA ALA A 211 -5.04 -4.85 7.89
C ALA A 211 -4.24 -4.85 9.20
N ASP A 212 -3.40 -3.84 9.43
CA ASP A 212 -2.59 -3.75 10.64
C ASP A 212 -3.41 -3.38 11.87
N CYS A 213 -4.46 -2.59 11.69
CA CYS A 213 -5.44 -2.34 12.73
C CYS A 213 -6.14 -3.64 13.15
N TYR A 214 -6.56 -4.46 12.19
CA TYR A 214 -7.14 -5.78 12.43
C TYR A 214 -6.16 -6.74 13.12
N LEU A 215 -4.89 -6.73 12.70
CA LEU A 215 -3.82 -7.57 13.27
C LEU A 215 -3.33 -7.08 14.65
N GLY A 216 -3.75 -5.88 15.07
CA GLY A 216 -3.41 -5.33 16.37
C GLY A 216 -1.97 -4.81 16.49
N LEU A 217 -1.37 -4.34 15.40
CA LEU A 217 -0.10 -3.63 15.48
C LEU A 217 -0.26 -2.34 16.30
N SER A 218 0.69 -2.09 17.19
CA SER A 218 0.76 -0.78 17.86
C SER A 218 1.21 0.31 16.88
N GLY A 219 0.83 1.57 17.15
CA GLY A 219 1.29 2.69 16.34
C GLY A 219 2.82 2.80 16.25
N LYS A 220 3.54 2.41 17.30
CA LYS A 220 5.01 2.40 17.30
C LYS A 220 5.58 1.33 16.35
N GLU A 221 5.03 0.12 16.39
CA GLU A 221 5.45 -0.96 15.48
C GLU A 221 5.15 -0.60 14.03
N TYR A 222 3.95 -0.10 13.76
CA TYR A 222 3.58 0.39 12.43
C TYR A 222 4.54 1.49 11.94
N ALA A 223 4.81 2.51 12.77
CA ALA A 223 5.72 3.60 12.45
C ALA A 223 7.14 3.12 12.11
N SER A 224 7.67 2.14 12.86
CA SER A 224 9.01 1.60 12.63
C SER A 224 9.11 0.94 11.24
N VAL A 225 8.11 0.13 10.86
CA VAL A 225 8.08 -0.53 9.55
C VAL A 225 7.77 0.47 8.43
N LEU A 226 6.85 1.43 8.65
CA LEU A 226 6.55 2.48 7.68
C LEU A 226 7.79 3.30 7.33
N GLN A 227 8.61 3.66 8.32
CA GLN A 227 9.88 4.35 8.06
C GLN A 227 10.85 3.51 7.23
N ASP A 228 10.90 2.18 7.44
CA ASP A 228 11.71 1.28 6.61
C ASP A 228 11.21 1.26 5.16
N VAL A 229 9.90 1.13 4.95
CA VAL A 229 9.28 1.16 3.61
C VAL A 229 9.55 2.48 2.91
N LEU A 230 9.30 3.62 3.59
CA LEU A 230 9.51 4.95 3.00
C LEU A 230 10.99 5.22 2.70
N GLY A 231 11.90 4.74 3.55
CA GLY A 231 13.34 4.83 3.31
C GLY A 231 13.77 4.07 2.06
N GLU A 232 13.23 2.86 1.85
CA GLU A 232 13.49 2.09 0.62
C GLU A 232 12.94 2.79 -0.62
N VAL A 233 11.69 3.24 -0.57
CA VAL A 233 11.09 3.99 -1.68
C VAL A 233 11.94 5.21 -2.03
N ARG A 234 12.27 6.06 -1.03
CA ARG A 234 13.07 7.28 -1.22
C ARG A 234 14.43 6.99 -1.85
N SER A 235 15.10 5.93 -1.42
CA SER A 235 16.40 5.54 -1.96
C SER A 235 16.39 5.23 -3.46
N ARG A 236 15.21 4.88 -3.99
CA ARG A 236 15.02 4.46 -5.40
C ARG A 236 14.41 5.52 -6.29
N VAL A 237 13.48 6.33 -5.76
CA VAL A 237 12.80 7.37 -6.55
C VAL A 237 13.55 8.70 -6.56
N GLY A 238 14.54 8.88 -5.68
CA GLY A 238 15.32 10.13 -5.56
C GLY A 238 14.57 11.26 -4.86
N GLU A 239 15.25 12.38 -4.68
CA GLU A 239 14.78 13.51 -3.86
C GLU A 239 13.65 14.33 -4.52
N GLY A 240 13.49 14.25 -5.83
CA GLY A 240 12.49 15.04 -6.58
C GLY A 240 11.06 14.46 -6.57
N CYS A 241 10.88 13.23 -6.10
CA CYS A 241 9.60 12.55 -6.10
C CYS A 241 8.78 12.90 -4.85
N ASP A 242 7.49 13.19 -5.02
CA ASP A 242 6.55 13.39 -3.92
C ASP A 242 5.99 12.05 -3.44
N ILE A 243 6.13 11.76 -2.16
CA ILE A 243 5.60 10.55 -1.53
C ILE A 243 4.43 10.92 -0.64
N PHE A 244 3.27 10.33 -0.86
CA PHE A 244 2.08 10.56 -0.08
C PHE A 244 1.69 9.30 0.70
N VAL A 245 1.46 9.47 2.00
CA VAL A 245 0.98 8.43 2.90
C VAL A 245 -0.47 8.72 3.26
N SER A 246 -1.41 7.94 2.72
CA SER A 246 -2.82 8.03 3.11
C SER A 246 -2.99 7.62 4.57
N ARG A 247 -4.01 8.18 5.22
CA ARG A 247 -4.39 7.78 6.58
C ARG A 247 -5.57 6.84 6.49
N ALA A 248 -5.34 5.60 6.92
CA ALA A 248 -6.31 4.52 6.82
C ALA A 248 -6.10 3.52 7.95
N SER A 249 -7.18 3.15 8.63
CA SER A 249 -7.16 2.10 9.65
C SER A 249 -8.52 1.43 9.84
N LEU A 250 -9.59 1.98 9.24
CA LEU A 250 -10.97 1.58 9.47
C LEU A 250 -11.28 0.22 8.81
N PHE A 251 -11.80 -0.71 9.59
CA PHE A 251 -12.29 -2.00 9.11
C PHE A 251 -13.59 -2.42 9.79
N LEU A 252 -14.38 -3.28 9.13
CA LEU A 252 -15.54 -3.93 9.74
C LEU A 252 -15.06 -5.08 10.63
N ASP A 253 -15.46 -5.08 11.91
CA ASP A 253 -15.18 -6.19 12.82
C ASP A 253 -15.92 -7.45 12.33
N PRO A 254 -15.22 -8.51 11.93
CA PRO A 254 -15.84 -9.71 11.37
C PRO A 254 -16.72 -10.47 12.40
N VAL A 255 -16.45 -10.26 13.70
CA VAL A 255 -17.27 -10.87 14.77
C VAL A 255 -18.62 -10.16 14.89
N CYS A 256 -18.65 -8.85 14.73
CA CYS A 256 -19.89 -8.06 14.75
C CYS A 256 -20.69 -8.26 13.45
N GLY A 257 -20.05 -8.18 12.29
CA GLY A 257 -20.56 -8.53 10.98
C GLY A 257 -21.70 -7.68 10.42
N ASP A 258 -22.28 -6.76 11.19
CA ASP A 258 -23.35 -5.88 10.73
C ASP A 258 -22.78 -4.63 10.06
N ARG A 259 -22.80 -4.63 8.73
CA ARG A 259 -22.29 -3.52 7.90
C ARG A 259 -23.06 -2.20 8.08
N GLN A 260 -24.29 -2.24 8.57
CA GLN A 260 -25.13 -1.06 8.77
C GLN A 260 -24.97 -0.47 10.17
N SER A 261 -24.33 -1.19 11.08
CA SER A 261 -24.12 -0.75 12.45
C SER A 261 -22.78 -0.05 12.63
N PRO A 262 -22.77 1.25 12.98
CA PRO A 262 -21.52 2.01 13.20
C PRO A 262 -20.61 1.37 14.26
N VAL A 263 -21.18 0.70 15.27
CA VAL A 263 -20.41 0.10 16.36
C VAL A 263 -19.61 -1.13 15.93
N CYS A 264 -19.93 -1.69 14.75
CA CYS A 264 -19.19 -2.80 14.17
C CYS A 264 -17.91 -2.36 13.46
N TYR A 265 -17.72 -1.08 13.22
CA TYR A 265 -16.52 -0.58 12.61
C TYR A 265 -15.48 -0.21 13.65
N LYS A 266 -14.26 -0.63 13.42
CA LYS A 266 -13.10 -0.37 14.28
C LYS A 266 -12.10 0.49 13.53
N SER A 267 -11.44 1.38 14.25
CA SER A 267 -10.31 2.16 13.75
C SER A 267 -9.18 2.19 14.78
N CYS A 268 -7.97 2.44 14.32
CA CYS A 268 -6.77 2.51 15.16
C CYS A 268 -6.15 3.91 15.09
N PRO A 269 -6.55 4.84 15.97
CA PRO A 269 -6.00 6.21 15.98
C PRO A 269 -4.48 6.25 16.10
N ALA A 270 -3.87 5.25 16.74
CA ALA A 270 -2.42 5.16 16.87
C ALA A 270 -1.72 4.86 15.53
N ILE A 271 -2.33 4.07 14.63
CA ILE A 271 -1.84 3.85 13.27
C ILE A 271 -2.00 5.13 12.44
N VAL A 272 -3.18 5.78 12.49
CA VAL A 272 -3.42 7.07 11.81
C VAL A 272 -2.44 8.15 12.30
N ALA A 273 -2.12 8.18 13.58
CA ALA A 273 -1.12 9.08 14.13
C ALA A 273 0.29 8.79 13.58
N ALA A 274 0.66 7.52 13.45
CA ALA A 274 1.93 7.10 12.86
C ALA A 274 2.03 7.50 11.37
N GLN A 275 0.97 7.30 10.60
CA GLN A 275 0.87 7.73 9.19
C GLN A 275 1.00 9.25 9.08
N THR A 276 0.34 10.00 9.97
CA THR A 276 0.42 11.47 9.99
C THR A 276 1.82 11.95 10.36
N ALA A 277 2.45 11.32 11.35
CA ALA A 277 3.79 11.67 11.81
C ALA A 277 4.91 11.31 10.82
N ALA A 278 4.63 10.44 9.84
CA ALA A 278 5.57 10.10 8.76
C ALA A 278 5.77 11.26 7.77
N ALA A 279 4.86 12.25 7.74
CA ALA A 279 4.99 13.40 6.86
C ALA A 279 6.17 14.28 7.28
N ASP A 280 7.05 14.53 6.32
CA ASP A 280 8.19 15.42 6.40
C ASP A 280 8.35 16.17 5.06
N PRO A 281 7.80 17.39 4.96
CA PRO A 281 7.91 18.18 3.72
C PRO A 281 9.35 18.46 3.30
N GLY A 282 10.31 18.48 4.25
CA GLY A 282 11.72 18.64 3.97
C GLY A 282 12.31 17.50 3.12
N THR A 283 11.72 16.30 3.26
CA THR A 283 12.06 15.12 2.44
C THR A 283 10.98 14.80 1.42
N ARG A 284 10.05 15.72 1.14
CA ARG A 284 8.92 15.56 0.21
C ARG A 284 8.05 14.33 0.52
N ILE A 285 7.83 14.05 1.80
CA ILE A 285 6.86 13.05 2.27
C ILE A 285 5.67 13.82 2.85
N PHE A 286 4.48 13.56 2.32
CA PHE A 286 3.27 14.29 2.64
C PHE A 286 2.16 13.37 3.16
N SER A 287 1.26 13.91 3.97
CA SER A 287 0.04 13.20 4.33
C SER A 287 -0.94 13.15 3.17
N GLY A 288 -1.43 11.97 2.84
CA GLY A 288 -2.56 11.77 1.94
C GLY A 288 -3.91 12.00 2.65
N PRO A 289 -5.04 11.78 1.96
CA PRO A 289 -6.36 11.86 2.57
C PRO A 289 -6.57 10.87 3.71
N ASN A 290 -7.48 11.20 4.64
CA ASN A 290 -7.88 10.31 5.72
C ASN A 290 -9.17 9.56 5.35
N THR A 291 -9.07 8.30 4.98
CA THR A 291 -10.21 7.49 4.54
C THR A 291 -11.03 6.89 5.70
N ASP A 292 -10.57 6.99 6.94
CA ASP A 292 -11.38 6.66 8.12
C ASP A 292 -12.57 7.63 8.30
N LEU A 293 -12.53 8.79 7.62
CA LEU A 293 -13.61 9.78 7.59
C LEU A 293 -14.71 9.47 6.56
N LEU A 294 -14.52 8.48 5.69
CA LEU A 294 -15.57 8.00 4.81
C LEU A 294 -16.59 7.21 5.62
N VAL A 295 -17.87 7.57 5.48
CA VAL A 295 -18.96 6.97 6.29
C VAL A 295 -19.14 5.49 5.93
N PRO A 296 -18.91 4.56 6.87
CA PRO A 296 -18.77 3.13 6.54
C PRO A 296 -19.95 2.55 5.75
N TRP A 297 -21.17 2.75 6.21
CA TRP A 297 -22.37 2.14 5.61
C TRP A 297 -22.83 2.77 4.29
N PHE A 298 -22.28 3.92 3.89
CA PHE A 298 -22.56 4.53 2.60
C PHE A 298 -21.39 4.42 1.63
N ASP A 299 -20.18 4.40 2.17
CA ASP A 299 -18.95 4.53 1.42
C ASP A 299 -18.19 3.19 1.29
N ARG A 300 -18.69 2.12 1.95
CA ARG A 300 -18.09 0.76 1.91
C ARG A 300 -19.13 -0.26 1.45
N ASN A 301 -18.93 -0.86 0.26
CA ASN A 301 -19.93 -1.74 -0.34
C ASN A 301 -20.10 -3.07 0.40
N ASP A 302 -19.00 -3.65 0.89
CA ASP A 302 -18.93 -4.92 1.62
C ASP A 302 -18.52 -4.76 3.09
N GLY A 303 -18.39 -3.52 3.54
CA GLY A 303 -17.90 -3.17 4.87
C GLY A 303 -16.41 -2.81 4.91
N TYR A 304 -15.67 -3.05 3.82
CA TYR A 304 -14.24 -2.80 3.71
C TYR A 304 -13.90 -1.89 2.52
N HIS A 305 -14.42 -2.18 1.35
CA HIS A 305 -14.01 -1.60 0.08
C HIS A 305 -14.91 -0.44 -0.35
N PHE A 306 -14.31 0.53 -1.02
CA PHE A 306 -15.01 1.73 -1.43
C PHE A 306 -16.15 1.44 -2.41
N THR A 307 -17.27 2.14 -2.22
CA THR A 307 -18.25 2.34 -3.29
C THR A 307 -17.70 3.32 -4.33
N SER A 308 -18.28 3.36 -5.52
CA SER A 308 -17.94 4.34 -6.56
C SER A 308 -18.04 5.78 -6.03
N ARG A 309 -19.05 6.08 -5.20
CA ARG A 309 -19.21 7.37 -4.54
C ARG A 309 -18.04 7.69 -3.61
N ALA A 310 -17.60 6.72 -2.81
CA ALA A 310 -16.46 6.89 -1.93
C ALA A 310 -15.14 7.07 -2.69
N ALA A 311 -14.96 6.31 -3.78
CA ALA A 311 -13.83 6.46 -4.68
C ALA A 311 -13.77 7.86 -5.31
N ASP A 312 -14.92 8.42 -5.72
CA ASP A 312 -15.00 9.79 -6.23
C ASP A 312 -14.64 10.82 -5.17
N ARG A 313 -15.10 10.64 -3.92
CA ARG A 313 -14.73 11.51 -2.79
C ARG A 313 -13.25 11.39 -2.43
N PHE A 314 -12.71 10.18 -2.43
CA PHE A 314 -11.29 9.96 -2.19
C PHE A 314 -10.42 10.57 -3.29
N ALA A 315 -10.79 10.39 -4.56
CA ALA A 315 -10.12 11.04 -5.69
C ALA A 315 -10.19 12.59 -5.59
N ALA A 316 -11.34 13.13 -5.19
CA ALA A 316 -11.49 14.57 -4.98
C ALA A 316 -10.62 15.09 -3.82
N ALA A 317 -10.45 14.31 -2.76
CA ALA A 317 -9.64 14.69 -1.60
C ALA A 317 -8.12 14.74 -1.90
N TRP A 318 -7.66 14.07 -2.95
CA TRP A 318 -6.28 14.18 -3.43
C TRP A 318 -5.98 15.53 -4.07
N MET A 319 -6.94 16.14 -4.79
CA MET A 319 -6.68 17.32 -5.62
C MET A 319 -6.06 18.51 -4.87
N PRO A 320 -6.57 18.95 -3.70
CA PRO A 320 -5.94 20.06 -2.96
C PRO A 320 -4.53 19.73 -2.46
N LEU A 321 -4.21 18.46 -2.23
CA LEU A 321 -2.88 18.04 -1.81
C LEU A 321 -1.86 18.11 -2.96
N LEU A 322 -2.29 17.72 -4.16
CA LEU A 322 -1.45 17.75 -5.37
C LEU A 322 -1.21 19.17 -5.87
N VAL A 323 -2.20 20.07 -5.73
CA VAL A 323 -2.09 21.48 -6.17
C VAL A 323 -1.15 22.28 -5.28
N ARG A 324 -1.16 22.02 -3.97
CA ARG A 324 -0.47 22.92 -3.00
C ARG A 324 0.92 22.45 -2.62
N GLY A 325 1.24 21.16 -2.75
CA GLY A 325 2.43 20.60 -2.10
C GLY A 325 2.44 20.84 -0.59
N GLU A 326 1.29 21.19 0.01
CA GLU A 326 1.18 21.74 1.34
C GLU A 326 0.47 20.85 2.35
N THR A 327 0.90 21.02 3.59
CA THR A 327 0.58 20.30 4.82
C THR A 327 -0.84 20.48 5.37
N SER A 328 -1.75 21.18 4.69
CA SER A 328 -3.12 21.36 5.17
C SER A 328 -4.00 20.17 4.80
N VAL A 329 -4.43 19.45 5.82
CA VAL A 329 -5.30 18.27 5.72
C VAL A 329 -6.71 18.67 5.28
N PRO A 330 -7.17 18.28 4.05
CA PRO A 330 -8.57 18.46 3.73
C PRO A 330 -9.43 17.51 4.57
N THR A 331 -10.43 18.04 5.24
CA THR A 331 -11.53 17.24 5.80
C THR A 331 -12.38 16.69 4.66
N LEU A 332 -12.60 15.38 4.65
CA LEU A 332 -13.58 14.74 3.78
C LEU A 332 -14.98 15.10 4.31
N HIS A 333 -15.68 16.02 3.67
CA HIS A 333 -17.06 16.37 3.97
C HIS A 333 -18.06 15.58 3.13
#